data_9b33b7eac2cdcb3e83631220d22e5d69
#
_entry.id   9b33b7eac2cdcb3e83631220d22e5d69
#
_cell.length_a   1.000
_cell.length_b   1.000
_cell.length_c   1.000
_cell.angle_alpha   90.00
_cell.angle_beta   90.00
_cell.angle_gamma   90.00
#
_symmetry.space_group_name_H-M   'P 1'
#
loop_
_entity.id
_entity.type
_entity.pdbx_description
1 polymer ?
#
loop_
_entity_poly.entity_id
_entity_poly.type
_entity_poly.pdbx_seq_one_letter_code
_entity_poly.pdbx_strand_id
1 'polypeptide(L)'
;MTDMRHRNAQEGATLVELLVSIVIVSISAASVLGVLSMNVGASADPMQRHQAMAIAESYLEEIFLRPIDDPDGVDGEAARASFDDLDDYNGLVDAGAADQFGVPLAGLGDYTVSVSVGPSSGLGGLPAGDVLRVDVQVVRGADISYTLSAYRARY
;
A
#
# COMPACT_ATOMS: atom_id res chain seq x y z
N MET A 1 -48.57 47.96 -47.01
CA MET A 1 -48.21 47.04 -45.87
C MET A 1 -47.15 46.11 -46.40
N THR A 2 -45.86 46.51 -46.23
CA THR A 2 -44.73 45.91 -46.96
C THR A 2 -43.99 44.99 -45.91
N ASP A 3 -44.13 43.69 -46.12
CA ASP A 3 -43.48 42.65 -45.30
C ASP A 3 -41.99 42.57 -45.65
N MET A 4 -41.13 43.12 -44.78
CA MET A 4 -39.68 42.99 -44.89
C MET A 4 -39.27 41.68 -44.31
N ARG A 5 -39.13 40.63 -45.12
CA ARG A 5 -38.47 39.40 -44.75
C ARG A 5 -36.97 39.64 -44.57
N HIS A 6 -36.49 39.68 -43.33
CA HIS A 6 -35.07 39.60 -43.03
C HIS A 6 -34.55 38.24 -43.52
N ARG A 7 -33.81 38.23 -44.61
CA ARG A 7 -32.97 37.10 -45.03
C ARG A 7 -31.77 37.08 -44.12
N ASN A 8 -31.77 36.17 -43.16
CA ASN A 8 -30.56 35.82 -42.41
C ASN A 8 -29.55 35.27 -43.43
N ALA A 9 -28.51 36.04 -43.74
CA ALA A 9 -27.38 35.58 -44.53
C ALA A 9 -26.65 34.56 -43.61
N GLN A 10 -26.69 33.28 -43.97
CA GLN A 10 -25.79 32.27 -43.38
C GLN A 10 -24.41 32.55 -43.95
N GLU A 11 -23.55 33.15 -43.13
CA GLU A 11 -22.12 33.26 -43.42
C GLU A 11 -21.51 31.88 -43.16
N GLY A 12 -20.97 31.22 -44.17
CA GLY A 12 -20.25 29.96 -44.04
C GLY A 12 -18.89 30.18 -43.41
N ALA A 13 -18.49 29.33 -42.48
CA ALA A 13 -17.15 29.36 -41.91
C ALA A 13 -16.08 29.17 -43.00
N THR A 14 -15.02 29.95 -42.92
CA THR A 14 -13.90 29.85 -43.85
C THR A 14 -13.07 28.59 -43.59
N LEU A 15 -12.40 28.05 -44.63
CA LEU A 15 -11.54 26.90 -44.51
C LEU A 15 -10.43 27.11 -43.44
N VAL A 16 -9.91 28.32 -43.33
CA VAL A 16 -8.90 28.71 -42.33
C VAL A 16 -9.49 28.68 -40.92
N GLU A 17 -10.73 29.12 -40.72
CA GLU A 17 -11.41 29.10 -39.44
C GLU A 17 -11.65 27.68 -38.93
N LEU A 18 -12.06 26.76 -39.82
CA LEU A 18 -12.19 25.33 -39.50
C LEU A 18 -10.83 24.72 -39.14
N LEU A 19 -9.77 25.07 -39.88
CA LEU A 19 -8.42 24.56 -39.62
C LEU A 19 -7.91 25.00 -38.23
N VAL A 20 -8.06 26.29 -37.92
CA VAL A 20 -7.67 26.86 -36.62
C VAL A 20 -8.49 26.22 -35.49
N SER A 21 -9.79 26.04 -35.68
CA SER A 21 -10.69 25.44 -34.71
C SER A 21 -10.27 23.98 -34.39
N ILE A 22 -9.96 23.19 -35.42
CA ILE A 22 -9.49 21.79 -35.24
C ILE A 22 -8.17 21.78 -34.48
N VAL A 23 -7.23 22.68 -34.76
CA VAL A 23 -5.94 22.74 -34.04
C VAL A 23 -6.16 23.08 -32.57
N ILE A 24 -7.01 24.10 -32.28
CA ILE A 24 -7.29 24.47 -30.88
C ILE A 24 -7.97 23.33 -30.13
N VAL A 25 -8.97 22.68 -30.72
CA VAL A 25 -9.65 21.53 -30.10
C VAL A 25 -8.70 20.37 -29.86
N SER A 26 -7.80 20.08 -30.83
CA SER A 26 -6.83 19.00 -30.71
C SER A 26 -5.83 19.23 -29.57
N ILE A 27 -5.32 20.47 -29.43
CA ILE A 27 -4.40 20.82 -28.32
C ILE A 27 -5.12 20.74 -26.97
N SER A 28 -6.36 21.24 -26.91
CA SER A 28 -7.17 21.19 -25.70
C SER A 28 -7.47 19.76 -25.28
N ALA A 29 -7.86 18.91 -26.24
CA ALA A 29 -8.12 17.49 -25.98
C ALA A 29 -6.86 16.75 -25.51
N ALA A 30 -5.70 16.99 -26.14
CA ALA A 30 -4.42 16.41 -25.74
C ALA A 30 -4.02 16.82 -24.31
N SER A 31 -4.26 18.09 -23.94
CA SER A 31 -3.98 18.61 -22.60
C SER A 31 -4.86 17.93 -21.54
N VAL A 32 -6.15 17.77 -21.79
CA VAL A 32 -7.10 17.10 -20.89
C VAL A 32 -6.72 15.62 -20.70
N LEU A 33 -6.39 14.92 -21.79
CA LEU A 33 -5.94 13.53 -21.73
C LEU A 33 -4.64 13.38 -20.93
N GLY A 34 -3.71 14.32 -21.06
CA GLY A 34 -2.47 14.36 -20.28
C GLY A 34 -2.73 14.46 -18.77
N VAL A 35 -3.63 15.36 -18.36
CA VAL A 35 -4.02 15.53 -16.95
C VAL A 35 -4.73 14.29 -16.41
N LEU A 36 -5.61 13.68 -17.19
CA LEU A 36 -6.31 12.45 -16.79
C LEU A 36 -5.32 11.28 -16.57
N SER A 37 -4.33 11.13 -17.45
CA SER A 37 -3.30 10.09 -17.31
C SER A 37 -2.47 10.25 -16.04
N MET A 38 -2.11 11.49 -15.69
CA MET A 38 -1.38 11.78 -14.42
C MET A 38 -2.22 11.44 -13.19
N ASN A 39 -3.51 11.75 -13.20
CA ASN A 39 -4.40 11.47 -12.07
C ASN A 39 -4.64 9.98 -11.83
N VAL A 40 -4.68 9.16 -12.89
CA VAL A 40 -4.84 7.70 -12.76
C VAL A 40 -3.62 7.09 -12.08
N GLY A 41 -2.40 7.47 -12.45
CA GLY A 41 -1.17 7.02 -11.80
C GLY A 41 -1.10 7.45 -10.32
N ALA A 42 -1.43 8.69 -10.01
CA ALA A 42 -1.41 9.21 -8.65
C ALA A 42 -2.49 8.60 -7.72
N SER A 43 -3.55 8.00 -8.27
CA SER A 43 -4.62 7.39 -7.48
C SER A 43 -4.32 5.95 -7.03
N ALA A 44 -3.46 5.23 -7.76
CA ALA A 44 -3.08 3.85 -7.41
C ALA A 44 -2.10 3.79 -6.23
N ASP A 45 -1.21 4.75 -6.10
CA ASP A 45 -0.18 4.79 -5.06
C ASP A 45 -0.74 4.90 -3.63
N PRO A 46 -1.70 5.76 -3.30
CA PRO A 46 -2.33 5.79 -1.97
C PRO A 46 -3.01 4.48 -1.58
N MET A 47 -3.69 3.82 -2.53
CA MET A 47 -4.37 2.56 -2.26
C MET A 47 -3.36 1.44 -1.90
N GLN A 48 -2.26 1.36 -2.63
CA GLN A 48 -1.21 0.37 -2.39
C GLN A 48 -0.50 0.60 -1.05
N ARG A 49 -0.30 1.86 -0.65
CA ARG A 49 0.23 2.22 0.67
C ARG A 49 -0.72 1.83 1.79
N HIS A 50 -2.02 2.05 1.64
CA HIS A 50 -3.01 1.58 2.60
C HIS A 50 -3.08 0.05 2.69
N GLN A 51 -2.90 -0.66 1.58
CA GLN A 51 -2.78 -2.11 1.60
C GLN A 51 -1.53 -2.57 2.36
N ALA A 52 -0.37 -1.95 2.13
CA ALA A 52 0.86 -2.28 2.85
C ALA A 52 0.71 -2.04 4.37
N MET A 53 0.04 -0.95 4.76
CA MET A 53 -0.27 -0.66 6.17
C MET A 53 -1.19 -1.73 6.76
N ALA A 54 -2.27 -2.09 6.10
CA ALA A 54 -3.22 -3.10 6.57
C ALA A 54 -2.58 -4.50 6.68
N ILE A 55 -1.67 -4.84 5.76
CA ILE A 55 -0.88 -6.08 5.85
C ILE A 55 0.01 -6.04 7.10
N ALA A 56 0.76 -4.95 7.32
CA ALA A 56 1.63 -4.82 8.48
C ALA A 56 0.86 -4.89 9.81
N GLU A 57 -0.30 -4.23 9.89
CA GLU A 57 -1.20 -4.29 11.04
C GLU A 57 -1.69 -5.71 11.30
N SER A 58 -2.13 -6.44 10.26
CA SER A 58 -2.62 -7.81 10.38
C SER A 58 -1.54 -8.77 10.92
N TYR A 59 -0.30 -8.66 10.40
CA TYR A 59 0.81 -9.46 10.91
C TYR A 59 1.15 -9.12 12.36
N LEU A 60 1.16 -7.84 12.70
CA LEU A 60 1.46 -7.41 14.07
C LEU A 60 0.38 -7.89 15.06
N GLU A 61 -0.90 -7.82 14.68
CA GLU A 61 -2.00 -8.35 15.49
C GLU A 61 -1.87 -9.86 15.71
N GLU A 62 -1.54 -10.63 14.67
CA GLU A 62 -1.30 -12.06 14.76
C GLU A 62 -0.16 -12.37 15.76
N ILE A 63 0.97 -11.67 15.62
CA ILE A 63 2.14 -11.86 16.49
C ILE A 63 1.78 -11.53 17.95
N PHE A 64 1.03 -10.46 18.18
CA PHE A 64 0.66 -10.04 19.53
C PHE A 64 -0.42 -10.89 20.21
N LEU A 65 -1.07 -11.80 19.48
CA LEU A 65 -1.90 -12.83 20.09
C LEU A 65 -1.08 -13.96 20.75
N ARG A 66 0.22 -14.05 20.44
CA ARG A 66 1.11 -15.05 21.01
C ARG A 66 1.69 -14.59 22.35
N PRO A 67 2.04 -15.50 23.27
CA PRO A 67 2.79 -15.18 24.48
C PRO A 67 4.16 -14.58 24.14
N ILE A 68 4.76 -13.91 25.12
CA ILE A 68 6.11 -13.35 24.99
C ILE A 68 7.19 -14.38 25.34
N ASP A 69 6.83 -15.35 26.16
CA ASP A 69 7.68 -16.45 26.60
C ASP A 69 7.19 -17.74 25.97
N ASP A 70 8.12 -18.56 25.49
CA ASP A 70 7.86 -19.86 24.91
C ASP A 70 7.09 -20.76 25.91
N PRO A 71 5.90 -21.28 25.52
CA PRO A 71 5.06 -22.07 26.40
C PRO A 71 5.52 -23.54 26.55
N ASP A 72 6.24 -24.10 25.58
CA ASP A 72 6.61 -25.51 25.53
C ASP A 72 8.12 -25.78 25.66
N GLY A 73 8.97 -24.76 25.59
CA GLY A 73 10.42 -24.82 25.71
C GLY A 73 11.14 -25.33 24.47
N VAL A 74 10.48 -25.21 23.28
CA VAL A 74 11.04 -25.61 21.99
C VAL A 74 11.13 -24.39 21.08
N ASP A 75 12.33 -23.86 20.88
CA ASP A 75 12.58 -22.76 19.95
C ASP A 75 12.85 -23.25 18.52
N GLY A 76 12.41 -22.46 17.51
CA GLY A 76 12.78 -22.63 16.12
C GLY A 76 11.84 -23.54 15.33
N GLU A 77 10.57 -23.36 15.51
CA GLU A 77 9.51 -24.00 14.75
C GLU A 77 9.67 -23.75 13.25
N ALA A 78 9.68 -24.83 12.47
CA ALA A 78 9.95 -24.74 11.03
C ALA A 78 8.75 -24.24 10.21
N ALA A 79 7.54 -24.28 10.77
CA ALA A 79 6.31 -23.95 10.08
C ALA A 79 5.51 -22.90 10.85
N ARG A 80 5.03 -21.87 10.16
CA ARG A 80 4.23 -20.80 10.76
C ARG A 80 3.00 -21.28 11.53
N ALA A 81 2.40 -22.40 11.12
CA ALA A 81 1.28 -23.02 11.82
C ALA A 81 1.65 -23.56 13.22
N SER A 82 2.94 -23.73 13.48
CA SER A 82 3.48 -24.22 14.77
C SER A 82 4.01 -23.08 15.64
N PHE A 83 4.11 -21.86 15.13
CA PHE A 83 4.57 -20.69 15.89
C PHE A 83 3.67 -20.47 17.10
N ASP A 84 4.23 -20.51 18.29
CA ASP A 84 3.45 -20.44 19.52
C ASP A 84 3.86 -19.27 20.44
N ASP A 85 4.99 -18.60 20.16
CA ASP A 85 5.41 -17.38 20.85
C ASP A 85 5.82 -16.23 19.91
N LEU A 86 6.34 -15.10 20.46
CA LEU A 86 6.71 -13.93 19.69
C LEU A 86 7.99 -14.13 18.89
N ASP A 87 8.98 -14.80 19.44
CA ASP A 87 10.30 -14.90 18.82
C ASP A 87 10.38 -15.92 17.69
N ASP A 88 9.44 -16.84 17.57
CA ASP A 88 9.25 -17.68 16.38
C ASP A 88 9.07 -16.88 15.08
N TYR A 89 8.48 -15.70 15.18
CA TYR A 89 8.33 -14.83 14.02
C TYR A 89 9.61 -14.10 13.62
N ASN A 90 10.69 -14.23 14.42
CA ASN A 90 11.94 -13.54 14.11
C ASN A 90 12.61 -14.11 12.86
N GLY A 91 12.80 -13.26 11.86
CA GLY A 91 13.37 -13.66 10.57
C GLY A 91 12.36 -14.22 9.58
N LEU A 92 11.06 -14.20 9.89
CA LEU A 92 10.02 -14.58 8.94
C LEU A 92 10.08 -13.67 7.69
N VAL A 93 10.05 -14.30 6.50
CA VAL A 93 9.97 -13.60 5.22
C VAL A 93 8.95 -14.31 4.34
N ASP A 94 7.84 -13.64 4.05
CA ASP A 94 6.81 -14.11 3.14
C ASP A 94 6.93 -13.43 1.78
N ALA A 95 7.05 -14.20 0.72
CA ALA A 95 6.97 -13.75 -0.66
C ALA A 95 5.49 -13.76 -1.11
N GLY A 96 4.83 -12.62 -0.96
CA GLY A 96 3.38 -12.49 -0.93
C GLY A 96 2.88 -12.45 0.52
N ALA A 97 1.87 -11.59 0.80
CA ALA A 97 1.24 -11.63 2.11
C ALA A 97 0.51 -12.97 2.30
N ALA A 98 0.62 -13.54 3.49
CA ALA A 98 0.06 -14.85 3.83
C ALA A 98 -0.82 -14.76 5.10
N ASP A 99 -1.65 -15.76 5.32
CA ASP A 99 -2.44 -15.90 6.54
C ASP A 99 -1.60 -16.51 7.69
N GLN A 100 -2.21 -16.66 8.87
CA GLN A 100 -1.58 -17.24 10.07
C GLN A 100 -1.07 -18.68 9.90
N PHE A 101 -1.43 -19.37 8.83
CA PHE A 101 -0.97 -20.73 8.50
C PHE A 101 0.12 -20.72 7.42
N GLY A 102 0.54 -19.54 6.94
CA GLY A 102 1.48 -19.38 5.85
C GLY A 102 0.86 -19.60 4.46
N VAL A 103 -0.47 -19.56 4.33
CA VAL A 103 -1.15 -19.70 3.03
C VAL A 103 -1.21 -18.33 2.33
N PRO A 104 -0.67 -18.21 1.10
CA PRO A 104 -0.67 -16.95 0.38
C PRO A 104 -2.06 -16.38 0.13
N LEU A 105 -2.24 -15.09 0.37
CA LEU A 105 -3.50 -14.36 0.13
C LEU A 105 -3.61 -13.94 -1.33
N ALA A 106 -4.73 -14.26 -1.97
CA ALA A 106 -4.97 -13.92 -3.37
C ALA A 106 -4.95 -12.40 -3.60
N GLY A 107 -4.22 -11.97 -4.64
CA GLY A 107 -4.08 -10.55 -5.00
C GLY A 107 -3.03 -9.77 -4.21
N LEU A 108 -2.33 -10.40 -3.25
CA LEU A 108 -1.27 -9.77 -2.44
C LEU A 108 0.13 -10.37 -2.72
N GLY A 109 0.30 -11.11 -3.82
CA GLY A 109 1.56 -11.75 -4.19
C GLY A 109 2.70 -10.79 -4.54
N ASP A 110 2.39 -9.52 -4.86
CA ASP A 110 3.41 -8.51 -5.18
C ASP A 110 4.07 -7.89 -3.94
N TYR A 111 3.56 -8.20 -2.74
CA TYR A 111 4.13 -7.72 -1.48
C TYR A 111 5.13 -8.72 -0.92
N THR A 112 6.17 -8.20 -0.29
CA THR A 112 7.08 -9.00 0.54
C THR A 112 6.94 -8.51 1.96
N VAL A 113 6.69 -9.42 2.89
CA VAL A 113 6.57 -9.12 4.32
C VAL A 113 7.76 -9.72 5.03
N SER A 114 8.45 -8.92 5.83
CA SER A 114 9.53 -9.39 6.69
C SER A 114 9.30 -8.97 8.13
N VAL A 115 9.56 -9.86 9.05
CA VAL A 115 9.38 -9.65 10.47
C VAL A 115 10.73 -9.77 11.19
N SER A 116 11.00 -8.86 12.11
CA SER A 116 12.11 -8.98 13.04
C SER A 116 11.64 -8.76 14.47
N VAL A 117 12.04 -9.64 15.36
CA VAL A 117 11.76 -9.58 16.79
C VAL A 117 13.07 -9.55 17.55
N GLY A 118 13.20 -8.65 18.53
CA GLY A 118 14.42 -8.59 19.31
C GLY A 118 14.29 -7.72 20.56
N PRO A 119 15.24 -7.85 21.51
CA PRO A 119 15.25 -7.08 22.73
C PRO A 119 15.41 -5.58 22.44
N SER A 120 14.74 -4.75 23.23
CA SER A 120 14.78 -3.29 23.06
C SER A 120 14.83 -2.55 24.38
N SER A 121 15.64 -1.48 24.39
CA SER A 121 15.67 -0.49 25.48
C SER A 121 14.76 0.72 25.19
N GLY A 122 13.88 0.63 24.19
CA GLY A 122 13.08 1.76 23.72
C GLY A 122 11.96 2.22 24.66
N LEU A 123 11.56 1.39 25.62
CA LEU A 123 10.62 1.78 26.66
C LEU A 123 11.40 2.19 27.91
N GLY A 124 11.45 3.52 28.17
CA GLY A 124 12.16 4.07 29.32
C GLY A 124 11.68 3.50 30.64
N GLY A 125 12.62 3.07 31.49
CA GLY A 125 12.35 2.55 32.83
C GLY A 125 12.21 1.02 32.92
N LEU A 126 12.27 0.30 31.81
CA LEU A 126 12.31 -1.16 31.77
C LEU A 126 13.66 -1.67 31.30
N PRO A 127 14.18 -2.79 31.87
CA PRO A 127 15.38 -3.44 31.38
C PRO A 127 15.20 -3.91 29.92
N ALA A 128 16.26 -3.85 29.13
CA ALA A 128 16.20 -4.25 27.71
C ALA A 128 15.81 -5.75 27.51
N GLY A 129 16.06 -6.59 28.51
CA GLY A 129 15.65 -8.01 28.47
C GLY A 129 14.16 -8.23 28.72
N ASP A 130 13.46 -7.24 29.27
CA ASP A 130 12.03 -7.34 29.59
C ASP A 130 11.14 -6.73 28.50
N VAL A 131 11.74 -6.22 27.43
CA VAL A 131 11.02 -5.57 26.32
C VAL A 131 11.45 -6.17 25.00
N LEU A 132 10.51 -6.71 24.24
CA LEU A 132 10.70 -7.08 22.85
C LEU A 132 10.12 -5.99 21.94
N ARG A 133 10.86 -5.67 20.88
CA ARG A 133 10.40 -4.86 19.76
C ARG A 133 10.13 -5.79 18.59
N VAL A 134 8.99 -5.60 17.98
CA VAL A 134 8.57 -6.27 16.75
C VAL A 134 8.51 -5.24 15.64
N ASP A 135 9.22 -5.46 14.56
CA ASP A 135 9.18 -4.68 13.34
C ASP A 135 8.59 -5.54 12.21
N VAL A 136 7.49 -5.09 11.64
CA VAL A 136 6.91 -5.70 10.44
C VAL A 136 7.14 -4.75 9.27
N GLN A 137 7.94 -5.17 8.31
CA GLN A 137 8.22 -4.42 7.09
C GLN A 137 7.46 -5.03 5.91
N VAL A 138 6.76 -4.19 5.16
CA VAL A 138 6.03 -4.56 3.95
C VAL A 138 6.57 -3.76 2.79
N VAL A 139 7.04 -4.46 1.76
CA VAL A 139 7.63 -3.87 0.56
C VAL A 139 6.85 -4.30 -0.67
N ARG A 140 6.64 -3.38 -1.63
CA ARG A 140 6.11 -3.69 -2.95
C ARG A 140 6.91 -2.94 -4.01
N GLY A 141 7.65 -3.70 -4.83
CA GLY A 141 8.56 -3.11 -5.82
C GLY A 141 9.61 -2.19 -5.19
N ALA A 142 9.96 -1.10 -5.89
CA ALA A 142 10.92 -0.11 -5.40
C ALA A 142 10.26 1.09 -4.70
N ASP A 143 8.93 1.25 -4.87
CA ASP A 143 8.25 2.51 -4.55
C ASP A 143 7.52 2.47 -3.19
N ILE A 144 7.22 1.28 -2.69
CA ILE A 144 6.48 1.11 -1.44
C ILE A 144 7.33 0.31 -0.46
N SER A 145 7.65 0.96 0.64
CA SER A 145 8.24 0.35 1.83
C SER A 145 7.58 0.96 3.05
N TYR A 146 6.92 0.13 3.84
CA TYR A 146 6.24 0.51 5.07
C TYR A 146 6.71 -0.37 6.21
N THR A 147 7.06 0.22 7.34
CA THR A 147 7.47 -0.51 8.54
C THR A 147 6.59 -0.09 9.71
N LEU A 148 5.96 -1.06 10.35
CA LEU A 148 5.21 -0.90 11.57
C LEU A 148 5.99 -1.51 12.72
N SER A 149 6.21 -0.74 13.77
CA SER A 149 6.96 -1.16 14.95
C SER A 149 6.08 -1.13 16.19
N ALA A 150 6.17 -2.17 17.00
CA ALA A 150 5.51 -2.18 18.31
C ALA A 150 6.39 -2.82 19.37
N TYR A 151 6.03 -2.63 20.63
CA TYR A 151 6.79 -3.11 21.78
C TYR A 151 5.89 -3.93 22.70
N ARG A 152 6.43 -5.03 23.20
CA ARG A 152 5.79 -5.83 24.23
C ARG A 152 6.71 -6.00 25.42
N ALA A 153 6.21 -5.74 26.63
CA ALA A 153 6.95 -5.86 27.86
C ALA A 153 6.48 -7.11 28.63
N ARG A 154 7.45 -7.75 29.30
CA ARG A 154 7.19 -8.75 30.37
C ARG A 154 6.77 -8.01 31.62
N TYR A 155 5.72 -8.43 32.30
CA TYR A 155 5.25 -7.92 33.61
C TYR A 155 4.66 -9.03 34.46
#